data_22a440e2fa22319ea43f2f3afaaab173
#
_entry.id   22a440e2fa22319ea43f2f3afaaab173
#
_cell.length_a   1.000
_cell.length_b   1.000
_cell.length_c   1.000
_cell.angle_alpha   90.00
_cell.angle_beta   90.00
_cell.angle_gamma   90.00
#
_symmetry.space_group_name_H-M   'P 1'
#
loop_
_entity.id
_entity.type
_entity.pdbx_description
1 polymer ?
#
loop_
_entity_poly.entity_id
_entity_poly.type
_entity_poly.pdbx_seq_one_letter_code
_entity_poly.pdbx_strand_id
1 'polypeptide(L)'
;LYIYVVTILGYFLFFFIVLAMYAVLYNMTPLVGRPQYIIVLGSGLIGDRVPPLLASRLDRAVKLFKRHGERPVLITSGGQGSDELVSEAVAMKKYIMDKHGLRDDQIIMEDQSTTTYENLTFSKRILHELLGDPLGKGAIVTNDFHVLRASIYAKQVGLQAKGVAAPTAFYYVPNAFAREYIGLLHMYRKWHVLFLLLYSAAFLILYMLLK
;
A
#
# COMPACT_ATOMS: atom_id res chain seq x y z
N LEU A 1 23.72 25.02 19.01
CA LEU A 1 22.33 25.01 18.52
C LEU A 1 22.25 24.74 17.00
N TYR A 2 23.04 25.48 16.17
CA TYR A 2 23.03 25.32 14.71
C TYR A 2 23.30 23.86 14.28
N ILE A 3 24.38 23.25 14.77
CA ILE A 3 24.73 21.84 14.48
C ILE A 3 23.57 20.89 14.86
N TYR A 4 22.95 21.09 16.00
CA TYR A 4 21.81 20.28 16.44
C TYR A 4 20.63 20.32 15.47
N VAL A 5 20.26 21.52 15.00
CA VAL A 5 19.15 21.68 14.05
C VAL A 5 19.51 21.03 12.69
N VAL A 6 20.73 21.28 12.19
CA VAL A 6 21.19 20.72 10.91
C VAL A 6 21.22 19.19 10.94
N THR A 7 21.65 18.58 12.03
CA THR A 7 21.69 17.12 12.13
C THR A 7 20.29 16.50 12.21
N ILE A 8 19.32 17.14 12.89
CA ILE A 8 17.93 16.67 12.87
C ILE A 8 17.32 16.77 11.47
N LEU A 9 17.50 17.90 10.78
CA LEU A 9 17.04 18.04 9.41
C LEU A 9 17.71 17.01 8.48
N GLY A 10 19.01 16.79 8.65
CA GLY A 10 19.76 15.76 7.94
C GLY A 10 19.21 14.34 8.18
N TYR A 11 18.81 14.01 9.41
CA TYR A 11 18.18 12.74 9.73
C TYR A 11 16.88 12.52 8.94
N PHE A 12 15.97 13.48 8.92
CA PHE A 12 14.72 13.33 8.17
C PHE A 12 14.95 13.31 6.67
N LEU A 13 15.87 14.13 6.15
CA LEU A 13 16.24 14.11 4.74
C LEU A 13 16.87 12.76 4.34
N PHE A 14 17.79 12.24 5.14
CA PHE A 14 18.37 10.92 4.92
C PHE A 14 17.31 9.82 4.90
N PHE A 15 16.39 9.85 5.86
CA PHE A 15 15.28 8.88 5.91
C PHE A 15 14.38 8.99 4.66
N PHE A 16 14.10 10.21 4.19
CA PHE A 16 13.36 10.44 2.96
C PHE A 16 14.07 9.84 1.73
N ILE A 17 15.39 10.07 1.60
CA ILE A 17 16.19 9.56 0.48
C ILE A 17 16.23 8.02 0.51
N VAL A 18 16.49 7.43 1.67
CA VAL A 18 16.51 5.95 1.83
C VAL A 18 15.15 5.36 1.44
N LEU A 19 14.06 5.98 1.88
CA LEU A 19 12.71 5.55 1.55
C LEU A 19 12.43 5.63 0.05
N ALA A 20 12.81 6.74 -0.59
CA ALA A 20 12.64 6.93 -2.04
C ALA A 20 13.43 5.87 -2.82
N MET A 21 14.69 5.64 -2.47
CA MET A 21 15.52 4.61 -3.09
C MET A 21 14.91 3.21 -2.89
N TYR A 22 14.47 2.90 -1.68
CA TYR A 22 13.85 1.60 -1.39
C TYR A 22 12.55 1.41 -2.18
N ALA A 23 11.69 2.42 -2.27
CA ALA A 23 10.46 2.36 -3.05
C ALA A 23 10.74 2.10 -4.54
N VAL A 24 11.74 2.76 -5.12
CA VAL A 24 12.17 2.52 -6.51
C VAL A 24 12.66 1.09 -6.68
N LEU A 25 13.61 0.66 -5.85
CA LEU A 25 14.18 -0.69 -5.92
C LEU A 25 13.12 -1.78 -5.72
N TYR A 26 12.19 -1.56 -4.79
CA TYR A 26 11.09 -2.51 -4.56
C TYR A 26 10.18 -2.66 -5.77
N ASN A 27 9.85 -1.55 -6.45
CA ASN A 27 9.03 -1.56 -7.65
C ASN A 27 9.72 -2.23 -8.85
N MET A 28 11.05 -2.26 -8.87
CA MET A 28 11.84 -2.97 -9.89
C MET A 28 11.86 -4.48 -9.68
N THR A 29 11.58 -4.98 -8.48
CA THR A 29 11.58 -6.42 -8.19
C THR A 29 10.31 -7.09 -8.71
N PRO A 30 10.41 -8.08 -9.61
CA PRO A 30 9.23 -8.74 -10.19
C PRO A 30 8.51 -9.63 -9.17
N LEU A 31 7.24 -9.89 -9.45
CA LEU A 31 6.51 -10.98 -8.80
C LEU A 31 7.09 -12.32 -9.32
N VAL A 32 7.61 -13.13 -8.42
CA VAL A 32 8.17 -14.45 -8.74
C VAL A 32 7.16 -15.55 -8.41
N GLY A 33 6.93 -16.44 -9.38
CA GLY A 33 6.02 -17.57 -9.23
C GLY A 33 4.57 -17.24 -9.59
N ARG A 34 3.67 -18.15 -9.22
CA ARG A 34 2.24 -18.01 -9.48
C ARG A 34 1.54 -17.57 -8.19
N PRO A 35 0.87 -16.40 -8.18
CA PRO A 35 0.11 -15.98 -7.02
C PRO A 35 -1.14 -16.87 -6.86
N GLN A 36 -1.47 -17.20 -5.63
CA GLN A 36 -2.71 -17.90 -5.28
C GLN A 36 -3.89 -16.92 -5.19
N TYR A 37 -3.60 -15.66 -4.87
CA TYR A 37 -4.58 -14.59 -4.78
C TYR A 37 -4.00 -13.25 -5.25
N ILE A 38 -4.90 -12.36 -5.66
CA ILE A 38 -4.62 -10.97 -6.06
C ILE A 38 -5.61 -10.08 -5.31
N ILE A 39 -5.10 -9.21 -4.44
CA ILE A 39 -5.89 -8.21 -3.74
C ILE A 39 -5.67 -6.86 -4.42
N VAL A 40 -6.73 -6.20 -4.86
CA VAL A 40 -6.68 -4.84 -5.41
C VAL A 40 -7.15 -3.87 -4.35
N LEU A 41 -6.28 -2.96 -3.94
CA LEU A 41 -6.61 -1.96 -2.94
C LEU A 41 -7.33 -0.77 -3.56
N GLY A 42 -8.37 -0.31 -2.91
CA GLY A 42 -9.07 0.92 -3.25
C GLY A 42 -8.23 2.19 -3.05
N SER A 43 -8.68 3.31 -3.59
CA SER A 43 -8.01 4.63 -3.45
C SER A 43 -8.94 5.84 -3.50
N GLY A 44 -10.21 5.62 -3.23
CA GLY A 44 -11.26 6.61 -3.30
C GLY A 44 -12.00 6.64 -4.63
N LEU A 45 -13.27 6.99 -4.58
CA LEU A 45 -14.15 7.19 -5.74
C LEU A 45 -14.41 8.68 -5.98
N ILE A 46 -14.97 9.01 -7.13
CA ILE A 46 -15.57 10.31 -7.43
C ILE A 46 -17.07 10.07 -7.57
N GLY A 47 -17.79 10.16 -6.45
CA GLY A 47 -19.18 9.72 -6.34
C GLY A 47 -19.28 8.18 -6.43
N ASP A 48 -19.73 7.66 -7.56
CA ASP A 48 -19.78 6.23 -7.87
C ASP A 48 -18.75 5.79 -8.93
N ARG A 49 -17.95 6.73 -9.45
CA ARG A 49 -17.05 6.49 -10.58
C ARG A 49 -15.64 6.16 -10.14
N VAL A 50 -15.04 5.18 -10.78
CA VAL A 50 -13.63 4.80 -10.62
C VAL A 50 -12.74 5.86 -11.26
N PRO A 51 -11.92 6.60 -10.48
CA PRO A 51 -11.00 7.58 -11.02
C PRO A 51 -9.82 6.92 -11.76
N PRO A 52 -9.09 7.67 -12.62
CA PRO A 52 -7.98 7.13 -13.42
C PRO A 52 -6.90 6.42 -12.59
N LEU A 53 -6.64 6.88 -11.38
CA LEU A 53 -5.68 6.27 -10.47
C LEU A 53 -6.11 4.86 -10.05
N LEU A 54 -7.37 4.68 -9.66
CA LEU A 54 -7.95 3.40 -9.31
C LEU A 54 -8.09 2.49 -10.54
N ALA A 55 -8.50 3.06 -11.68
CA ALA A 55 -8.56 2.34 -12.95
C ALA A 55 -7.22 1.68 -13.31
N SER A 56 -6.10 2.38 -13.12
CA SER A 56 -4.77 1.84 -13.38
C SER A 56 -4.45 0.60 -12.53
N ARG A 57 -4.91 0.56 -11.27
CA ARG A 57 -4.78 -0.62 -10.39
C ARG A 57 -5.59 -1.79 -10.93
N LEU A 58 -6.84 -1.55 -11.32
CA LEU A 58 -7.74 -2.56 -11.82
C LEU A 58 -7.23 -3.16 -13.14
N ASP A 59 -6.79 -2.32 -14.08
CA ASP A 59 -6.17 -2.75 -15.33
C ASP A 59 -4.92 -3.60 -15.08
N ARG A 60 -4.09 -3.20 -14.12
CA ARG A 60 -2.88 -3.95 -13.73
C ARG A 60 -3.23 -5.31 -13.11
N ALA A 61 -4.24 -5.34 -12.24
CA ALA A 61 -4.70 -6.56 -11.59
C ALA A 61 -5.30 -7.56 -12.59
N VAL A 62 -6.16 -7.09 -13.48
CA VAL A 62 -6.75 -7.95 -14.53
C VAL A 62 -5.68 -8.49 -15.47
N LYS A 63 -4.70 -7.68 -15.86
CA LYS A 63 -3.55 -8.15 -16.66
C LYS A 63 -2.77 -9.24 -15.93
N LEU A 64 -2.59 -9.11 -14.62
CA LEU A 64 -1.93 -10.12 -13.80
C LEU A 64 -2.77 -11.39 -13.69
N PHE A 65 -4.06 -11.26 -13.43
CA PHE A 65 -5.02 -12.35 -13.34
C PHE A 65 -5.08 -13.20 -14.61
N LYS A 66 -5.26 -12.56 -15.78
CA LYS A 66 -5.25 -13.23 -17.10
C LYS A 66 -3.91 -13.89 -17.40
N ARG A 67 -2.77 -13.26 -17.05
CA ARG A 67 -1.43 -13.86 -17.23
C ARG A 67 -1.27 -15.18 -16.48
N HIS A 68 -1.94 -15.35 -15.35
CA HIS A 68 -1.88 -16.55 -14.54
C HIS A 68 -3.06 -17.52 -14.80
N GLY A 69 -3.72 -17.37 -15.97
CA GLY A 69 -4.76 -18.28 -16.44
C GLY A 69 -6.06 -18.19 -15.65
N GLU A 70 -6.34 -17.03 -15.07
CA GLU A 70 -7.55 -16.71 -14.30
C GLU A 70 -7.76 -17.66 -13.08
N ARG A 71 -6.67 -18.19 -12.56
CA ARG A 71 -6.69 -19.13 -11.43
C ARG A 71 -6.60 -18.48 -10.05
N PRO A 72 -5.86 -17.33 -9.88
CA PRO A 72 -5.80 -16.70 -8.57
C PRO A 72 -7.18 -16.24 -8.10
N VAL A 73 -7.44 -16.26 -6.80
CA VAL A 73 -8.61 -15.55 -6.23
C VAL A 73 -8.40 -14.05 -6.43
N LEU A 74 -9.32 -13.37 -7.12
CA LEU A 74 -9.27 -11.92 -7.34
C LEU A 74 -10.19 -11.21 -6.37
N ILE A 75 -9.64 -10.38 -5.50
CA ILE A 75 -10.39 -9.60 -4.50
C ILE A 75 -10.28 -8.11 -4.83
N THR A 76 -11.42 -7.43 -4.93
CA THR A 76 -11.51 -5.96 -4.86
C THR A 76 -11.77 -5.57 -3.41
N SER A 77 -10.89 -4.75 -2.80
CA SER A 77 -10.94 -4.44 -1.38
C SER A 77 -10.96 -2.93 -1.14
N GLY A 78 -12.03 -2.47 -0.50
CA GLY A 78 -12.27 -1.09 -0.11
C GLY A 78 -13.73 -0.86 0.24
N GLY A 79 -13.99 -0.33 1.44
CA GLY A 79 -15.32 0.01 1.92
C GLY A 79 -15.85 1.30 1.30
N GLN A 80 -16.89 1.85 1.90
CA GLN A 80 -17.53 3.07 1.43
C GLN A 80 -17.02 4.27 2.23
N GLY A 81 -16.41 5.24 1.55
CA GLY A 81 -16.06 6.53 2.12
C GLY A 81 -17.30 7.38 2.42
N SER A 82 -17.15 8.37 3.29
CA SER A 82 -18.26 9.24 3.72
C SER A 82 -18.87 10.10 2.60
N ASP A 83 -18.13 10.32 1.52
CA ASP A 83 -18.47 11.09 0.34
C ASP A 83 -18.74 10.21 -0.90
N GLU A 84 -18.77 8.89 -0.73
CA GLU A 84 -18.99 7.92 -1.78
C GLU A 84 -20.44 7.40 -1.78
N LEU A 85 -21.00 7.12 -2.96
CA LEU A 85 -22.34 6.61 -3.10
C LEU A 85 -22.44 5.09 -2.95
N VAL A 86 -21.32 4.40 -3.21
CA VAL A 86 -21.18 2.95 -3.10
C VAL A 86 -19.82 2.61 -2.52
N SER A 87 -19.61 1.38 -2.05
CA SER A 87 -18.27 0.96 -1.62
C SER A 87 -17.30 0.92 -2.80
N GLU A 88 -16.01 1.18 -2.53
CA GLU A 88 -14.97 1.08 -3.54
C GLU A 88 -14.94 -0.32 -4.17
N ALA A 89 -15.13 -1.38 -3.37
CA ALA A 89 -15.14 -2.76 -3.85
C ALA A 89 -16.22 -3.01 -4.90
N VAL A 90 -17.43 -2.46 -4.70
CA VAL A 90 -18.55 -2.55 -5.66
C VAL A 90 -18.21 -1.83 -6.96
N ALA A 91 -17.75 -0.58 -6.87
CA ALA A 91 -17.37 0.20 -8.06
C ALA A 91 -16.22 -0.46 -8.83
N MET A 92 -15.21 -0.99 -8.13
CA MET A 92 -14.09 -1.72 -8.72
C MET A 92 -14.54 -2.99 -9.45
N LYS A 93 -15.41 -3.80 -8.83
CA LYS A 93 -15.97 -5.01 -9.43
C LYS A 93 -16.73 -4.67 -10.71
N LYS A 94 -17.63 -3.69 -10.64
CA LYS A 94 -18.39 -3.20 -11.81
C LYS A 94 -17.46 -2.77 -12.94
N TYR A 95 -16.43 -1.95 -12.65
CA TYR A 95 -15.45 -1.53 -13.65
C TYR A 95 -14.76 -2.71 -14.34
N ILE A 96 -14.35 -3.72 -13.56
CA ILE A 96 -13.68 -4.90 -14.12
C ILE A 96 -14.63 -5.68 -15.03
N MET A 97 -15.88 -5.86 -14.63
CA MET A 97 -16.90 -6.55 -15.45
C MET A 97 -17.17 -5.80 -16.74
N ASP A 98 -17.44 -4.49 -16.65
CA ASP A 98 -17.83 -3.65 -17.80
C ASP A 98 -16.69 -3.50 -18.81
N LYS A 99 -15.47 -3.26 -18.35
CA LYS A 99 -14.32 -2.97 -19.21
C LYS A 99 -13.57 -4.21 -19.67
N HIS A 100 -13.45 -5.21 -18.82
CA HIS A 100 -12.58 -6.37 -19.06
C HIS A 100 -13.32 -7.67 -19.34
N GLY A 101 -14.66 -7.67 -19.17
CA GLY A 101 -15.54 -8.80 -19.45
C GLY A 101 -15.35 -9.97 -18.49
N LEU A 102 -14.83 -9.74 -17.26
CA LEU A 102 -14.81 -10.78 -16.25
C LEU A 102 -16.22 -11.04 -15.72
N ARG A 103 -16.49 -12.30 -15.36
CA ARG A 103 -17.79 -12.68 -14.78
C ARG A 103 -17.85 -12.31 -13.31
N ASP A 104 -19.07 -12.19 -12.80
CA ASP A 104 -19.35 -11.85 -11.40
C ASP A 104 -18.70 -12.83 -10.40
N ASP A 105 -18.73 -14.13 -10.75
CA ASP A 105 -18.16 -15.21 -9.93
C ASP A 105 -16.64 -15.23 -9.86
N GLN A 106 -15.94 -14.51 -10.74
CA GLN A 106 -14.49 -14.39 -10.77
C GLN A 106 -13.94 -13.31 -9.84
N ILE A 107 -14.82 -12.45 -9.28
CA ILE A 107 -14.40 -11.27 -8.51
C ILE A 107 -15.08 -11.28 -7.14
N ILE A 108 -14.30 -11.39 -6.10
CA ILE A 108 -14.77 -11.35 -4.72
C ILE A 108 -14.62 -9.93 -4.18
N MET A 109 -15.60 -9.47 -3.42
CA MET A 109 -15.58 -8.13 -2.82
C MET A 109 -15.27 -8.22 -1.33
N GLU A 110 -14.45 -7.28 -0.86
CA GLU A 110 -14.27 -6.91 0.52
C GLU A 110 -14.66 -5.44 0.64
N ASP A 111 -15.79 -5.11 1.22
CA ASP A 111 -16.44 -3.80 1.20
C ASP A 111 -16.64 -3.17 2.59
N GLN A 112 -16.00 -3.73 3.64
CA GLN A 112 -16.17 -3.30 5.03
C GLN A 112 -15.01 -2.44 5.55
N SER A 113 -13.89 -2.47 4.86
CA SER A 113 -12.66 -1.82 5.32
C SER A 113 -12.67 -0.30 5.13
N THR A 114 -12.05 0.42 6.05
CA THR A 114 -11.86 1.88 6.01
C THR A 114 -10.39 2.30 5.94
N THR A 115 -9.48 1.36 6.14
CA THR A 115 -8.04 1.58 6.12
C THR A 115 -7.31 0.49 5.33
N THR A 116 -6.11 0.79 4.84
CA THR A 116 -5.28 -0.22 4.14
C THR A 116 -4.98 -1.44 5.02
N TYR A 117 -4.84 -1.26 6.33
CA TYR A 117 -4.62 -2.37 7.25
C TYR A 117 -5.87 -3.28 7.32
N GLU A 118 -7.06 -2.68 7.39
CA GLU A 118 -8.32 -3.41 7.38
C GLU A 118 -8.58 -4.09 6.04
N ASN A 119 -8.30 -3.43 4.91
CA ASN A 119 -8.37 -4.03 3.58
C ASN A 119 -7.66 -5.39 3.55
N LEU A 120 -6.43 -5.42 4.03
CA LEU A 120 -5.62 -6.63 4.03
C LEU A 120 -6.06 -7.64 5.09
N THR A 121 -6.51 -7.18 6.26
CA THR A 121 -7.01 -8.04 7.34
C THR A 121 -8.29 -8.74 6.92
N PHE A 122 -9.24 -8.01 6.34
CA PHE A 122 -10.54 -8.57 5.94
C PHE A 122 -10.40 -9.43 4.69
N SER A 123 -9.59 -8.99 3.71
CA SER A 123 -9.24 -9.85 2.56
C SER A 123 -8.57 -11.15 2.98
N LYS A 124 -7.68 -11.13 3.99
CA LYS A 124 -7.05 -12.33 4.53
C LYS A 124 -8.09 -13.29 5.10
N ARG A 125 -9.08 -12.81 5.86
CA ARG A 125 -10.16 -13.61 6.40
C ARG A 125 -10.95 -14.32 5.29
N ILE A 126 -11.34 -13.57 4.25
CA ILE A 126 -12.01 -14.13 3.07
C ILE A 126 -11.16 -15.21 2.40
N LEU A 127 -9.86 -14.97 2.27
CA LEU A 127 -8.93 -15.95 1.66
C LEU A 127 -8.82 -17.23 2.49
N HIS A 128 -8.80 -17.14 3.83
CA HIS A 128 -8.80 -18.34 4.69
C HIS A 128 -10.07 -19.17 4.54
N GLU A 129 -11.23 -18.50 4.43
CA GLU A 129 -12.52 -19.19 4.22
C GLU A 129 -12.56 -19.91 2.87
N LEU A 130 -11.95 -19.34 1.82
CA LEU A 130 -11.99 -19.90 0.47
C LEU A 130 -10.90 -20.91 0.18
N LEU A 131 -9.70 -20.71 0.69
CA LEU A 131 -8.49 -21.45 0.32
C LEU A 131 -7.96 -22.34 1.46
N GLY A 132 -8.44 -22.12 2.69
CA GLY A 132 -7.90 -22.79 3.88
C GLY A 132 -6.51 -22.30 4.30
N ASP A 133 -5.92 -22.97 5.28
CA ASP A 133 -4.58 -22.70 5.81
C ASP A 133 -3.60 -23.83 5.42
N PRO A 134 -2.31 -23.50 5.17
CA PRO A 134 -1.74 -22.15 5.08
C PRO A 134 -2.02 -21.47 3.73
N LEU A 135 -2.19 -20.14 3.74
CA LEU A 135 -2.27 -19.37 2.51
C LEU A 135 -0.91 -19.38 1.78
N GLY A 136 -0.96 -19.63 0.48
CA GLY A 136 0.22 -19.51 -0.38
C GLY A 136 0.61 -18.06 -0.68
N LYS A 137 1.54 -17.89 -1.63
CA LYS A 137 1.99 -16.56 -2.05
C LYS A 137 0.92 -15.83 -2.84
N GLY A 138 0.79 -14.51 -2.62
CA GLY A 138 -0.17 -13.67 -3.31
C GLY A 138 0.44 -12.39 -3.89
N ALA A 139 -0.42 -11.58 -4.48
CA ALA A 139 -0.09 -10.25 -4.97
C ALA A 139 -1.06 -9.22 -4.39
N ILE A 140 -0.53 -8.03 -4.09
CA ILE A 140 -1.31 -6.85 -3.71
C ILE A 140 -1.09 -5.80 -4.77
N VAL A 141 -2.14 -5.40 -5.47
CA VAL A 141 -2.06 -4.40 -6.54
C VAL A 141 -2.46 -3.04 -6.00
N THR A 142 -1.55 -2.09 -6.10
CA THR A 142 -1.76 -0.68 -5.73
C THR A 142 -0.83 0.21 -6.56
N ASN A 143 -0.92 1.54 -6.42
CA ASN A 143 -0.04 2.44 -7.17
C ASN A 143 1.40 2.39 -6.65
N ASP A 144 2.35 2.70 -7.50
CA ASP A 144 3.80 2.62 -7.27
C ASP A 144 4.27 3.31 -5.98
N PHE A 145 3.75 4.50 -5.68
CA PHE A 145 4.06 5.24 -4.46
C PHE A 145 3.58 4.52 -3.19
N HIS A 146 2.47 3.78 -3.25
CA HIS A 146 1.82 3.13 -2.09
C HIS A 146 2.29 1.70 -1.84
N VAL A 147 2.93 1.06 -2.81
CA VAL A 147 3.34 -0.37 -2.77
C VAL A 147 4.13 -0.70 -1.51
N LEU A 148 5.07 0.16 -1.11
CA LEU A 148 5.90 -0.09 0.06
C LEU A 148 5.07 -0.19 1.34
N ARG A 149 4.20 0.79 1.61
CA ARG A 149 3.36 0.81 2.82
C ARG A 149 2.35 -0.34 2.82
N ALA A 150 1.74 -0.64 1.68
CA ALA A 150 0.86 -1.81 1.54
C ALA A 150 1.59 -3.12 1.83
N SER A 151 2.86 -3.26 1.39
CA SER A 151 3.67 -4.46 1.64
C SER A 151 4.07 -4.60 3.12
N ILE A 152 4.32 -3.47 3.81
CA ILE A 152 4.56 -3.47 5.26
C ILE A 152 3.31 -3.96 6.00
N TYR A 153 2.13 -3.44 5.66
CA TYR A 153 0.88 -3.91 6.26
C TYR A 153 0.59 -5.38 5.95
N ALA A 154 0.85 -5.85 4.72
CA ALA A 154 0.71 -7.26 4.38
C ALA A 154 1.55 -8.16 5.29
N LYS A 155 2.81 -7.77 5.54
CA LYS A 155 3.68 -8.50 6.47
C LYS A 155 3.14 -8.46 7.91
N GLN A 156 2.62 -7.32 8.37
CA GLN A 156 2.04 -7.18 9.71
C GLN A 156 0.82 -8.08 9.93
N VAL A 157 -0.05 -8.21 8.92
CA VAL A 157 -1.22 -9.10 8.98
C VAL A 157 -0.86 -10.57 8.68
N GLY A 158 0.40 -10.86 8.34
CA GLY A 158 0.87 -12.23 8.07
C GLY A 158 0.49 -12.76 6.69
N LEU A 159 0.24 -11.88 5.70
CA LEU A 159 0.07 -12.25 4.30
C LEU A 159 1.42 -12.39 3.60
N GLN A 160 1.66 -13.53 2.95
CA GLN A 160 2.81 -13.72 2.07
C GLN A 160 2.52 -13.15 0.68
N ALA A 161 2.49 -11.83 0.56
CA ALA A 161 2.13 -11.18 -0.68
C ALA A 161 3.19 -10.19 -1.17
N LYS A 162 3.42 -10.19 -2.48
CA LYS A 162 4.27 -9.20 -3.15
C LYS A 162 3.41 -8.02 -3.60
N GLY A 163 3.80 -6.81 -3.24
CA GLY A 163 3.23 -5.61 -3.81
C GLY A 163 3.55 -5.49 -5.31
N VAL A 164 2.55 -5.22 -6.10
CA VAL A 164 2.64 -5.04 -7.55
C VAL A 164 2.19 -3.63 -7.91
N ALA A 165 3.10 -2.86 -8.46
CA ALA A 165 2.86 -1.47 -8.82
C ALA A 165 1.94 -1.34 -10.03
N ALA A 166 0.93 -0.49 -9.91
CA ALA A 166 0.19 0.09 -11.02
C ALA A 166 0.78 1.48 -11.34
N PRO A 167 0.86 1.87 -12.62
CA PRO A 167 1.47 3.13 -13.01
C PRO A 167 0.67 4.33 -12.49
N THR A 168 1.40 5.37 -12.09
CA THR A 168 0.85 6.65 -11.67
C THR A 168 1.31 7.75 -12.62
N ALA A 169 0.42 8.68 -12.94
CA ALA A 169 0.79 9.84 -13.73
C ALA A 169 1.86 10.68 -13.00
N PHE A 170 2.92 11.07 -13.71
CA PHE A 170 4.11 11.68 -13.13
C PHE A 170 3.81 12.94 -12.28
N TYR A 171 2.84 13.75 -12.70
CA TYR A 171 2.45 14.95 -11.95
C TYR A 171 1.85 14.66 -10.56
N TYR A 172 1.35 13.44 -10.35
CA TYR A 172 0.76 13.01 -9.08
C TYR A 172 1.78 12.50 -8.08
N VAL A 173 2.90 11.96 -8.59
CA VAL A 173 3.93 11.24 -7.80
C VAL A 173 4.51 12.08 -6.65
N PRO A 174 4.92 13.37 -6.83
CA PRO A 174 5.53 14.13 -5.74
C PRO A 174 4.62 14.27 -4.51
N ASN A 175 3.36 14.68 -4.72
CA ASN A 175 2.40 14.85 -3.64
C ASN A 175 2.04 13.51 -2.97
N ALA A 176 1.85 12.47 -3.78
CA ALA A 176 1.55 11.13 -3.28
C ALA A 176 2.71 10.58 -2.46
N PHE A 177 3.95 10.75 -2.92
CA PHE A 177 5.14 10.28 -2.21
C PHE A 177 5.36 11.03 -0.90
N ALA A 178 5.15 12.35 -0.86
CA ALA A 178 5.20 13.13 0.37
C ALA A 178 4.18 12.63 1.41
N ARG A 179 2.95 12.32 0.98
CA ARG A 179 1.92 11.71 1.84
C ARG A 179 2.34 10.34 2.36
N GLU A 180 2.94 9.50 1.54
CA GLU A 180 3.44 8.19 1.96
C GLU A 180 4.60 8.31 2.94
N TYR A 181 5.49 9.26 2.75
CA TYR A 181 6.57 9.56 3.68
C TYR A 181 6.01 9.94 5.07
N ILE A 182 5.05 10.88 5.12
CA ILE A 182 4.39 11.27 6.38
C ILE A 182 3.67 10.06 7.00
N GLY A 183 3.00 9.25 6.18
CA GLY A 183 2.33 8.02 6.66
C GLY A 183 3.29 7.03 7.31
N LEU A 184 4.49 6.86 6.76
CA LEU A 184 5.53 6.00 7.33
C LEU A 184 6.16 6.61 8.58
N LEU A 185 6.41 7.91 8.61
CA LEU A 185 6.84 8.60 9.84
C LEU A 185 5.82 8.40 10.96
N HIS A 186 4.53 8.51 10.67
CA HIS A 186 3.46 8.27 11.64
C HIS A 186 3.41 6.81 12.11
N MET A 187 3.57 5.85 11.17
CA MET A 187 3.61 4.41 11.49
C MET A 187 4.74 4.07 12.46
N TYR A 188 5.91 4.68 12.28
CA TYR A 188 7.11 4.45 13.09
C TYR A 188 7.38 5.56 14.12
N ARG A 189 6.38 6.43 14.43
CA ARG A 189 6.54 7.61 15.29
C ARG A 189 7.20 7.34 16.64
N LYS A 190 6.91 6.20 17.26
CA LYS A 190 7.51 5.82 18.56
C LYS A 190 9.03 5.70 18.46
N TRP A 191 9.54 5.11 17.37
CA TRP A 191 10.97 4.97 17.12
C TRP A 191 11.64 6.29 16.77
N HIS A 192 10.98 7.16 16.00
CA HIS A 192 11.49 8.49 15.71
C HIS A 192 11.55 9.35 16.97
N VAL A 193 10.52 9.33 17.81
CA VAL A 193 10.51 10.05 19.09
C VAL A 193 11.60 9.54 20.03
N LEU A 194 11.76 8.22 20.18
CA LEU A 194 12.81 7.63 20.99
C LEU A 194 14.20 8.06 20.50
N PHE A 195 14.44 7.99 19.19
CA PHE A 195 15.70 8.43 18.60
C PHE A 195 15.98 9.92 18.90
N LEU A 196 15.00 10.79 18.70
CA LEU A 196 15.14 12.23 18.94
C LEU A 196 15.42 12.53 20.42
N LEU A 197 14.77 11.83 21.35
CA LEU A 197 15.02 11.99 22.78
C LEU A 197 16.45 11.56 23.15
N LEU A 198 16.89 10.39 22.69
CA LEU A 198 18.24 9.90 22.97
C LEU A 198 19.30 10.79 22.34
N TYR A 199 19.10 11.24 21.10
CA TYR A 199 19.99 12.16 20.41
C TYR A 199 20.09 13.52 21.15
N SER A 200 18.93 14.08 21.57
CA SER A 200 18.89 15.35 22.31
C SER A 200 19.60 15.25 23.66
N ALA A 201 19.41 14.15 24.37
CA ALA A 201 20.09 13.90 25.64
C ALA A 201 21.63 13.79 25.45
N ALA A 202 22.06 13.02 24.47
CA ALA A 202 23.49 12.88 24.14
C ALA A 202 24.13 14.21 23.72
N PHE A 203 23.41 15.00 22.91
CA PHE A 203 23.89 16.33 22.49
C PHE A 203 24.01 17.28 23.68
N LEU A 204 23.07 17.28 24.63
CA LEU A 204 23.10 18.09 25.84
C LEU A 204 24.27 17.72 26.74
N ILE A 205 24.49 16.42 26.96
CA ILE A 205 25.61 15.90 27.77
C ILE A 205 26.93 16.36 27.13
N LEU A 206 27.10 16.16 25.82
CA LEU A 206 28.31 16.58 25.11
C LEU A 206 28.54 18.09 25.21
N TYR A 207 27.46 18.88 25.07
CA TYR A 207 27.53 20.34 25.21
C TYR A 207 27.97 20.77 26.60
N MET A 208 27.50 20.08 27.67
CA MET A 208 27.91 20.35 29.05
C MET A 208 29.36 19.97 29.33
N LEU A 209 29.86 18.89 28.70
CA LEU A 209 31.25 18.44 28.87
C LEU A 209 32.27 19.31 28.15
N LEU A 210 31.85 20.01 27.09
CA LEU A 210 32.73 20.88 26.27
C LEU A 210 32.69 22.36 26.69
N LYS A 211 31.89 22.71 27.69
CA LYS A 211 31.77 24.05 28.27
C LYS A 211 32.58 24.20 29.57
#